data_ae3becaa6314e85f5e54df0fac0bb59b
#
_entry.id   ae3becaa6314e85f5e54df0fac0bb59b
#
_cell.length_a   1.000
_cell.length_b   1.000
_cell.length_c   1.000
_cell.angle_alpha   90.00
_cell.angle_beta   90.00
_cell.angle_gamma   90.00
#
_symmetry.space_group_name_H-M   'P 1'
#
loop_
_entity.id
_entity.type
_entity.pdbx_description
1 polymer ?
#
loop_
_entity_poly.entity_id
_entity_poly.type
_entity_poly.pdbx_seq_one_letter_code
_entity_poly.pdbx_strand_id
1 'polypeptide(L)'
;MERMIERCAGLDVHQATVVACVLINEPGKRPRKKVRTFGTMTHELEALRDWLAVERVTQVGMESTGVYWRPVHAVLEEQFEVIVGNARHIKNVPGRKTDVKDAEWIADLVCCGLIRPSFVPSKPLRELRELLRYRRKLTEAQAAERNRLQRLLETANIKLGSVASDVFGVSGRAILRALIDNAASPAEMADLARGRLRRKRDELANALNGRMDDTHRFLLSMQLRRVEDIEALIEQLDQRIAEKLTPYQVEMALLVQIPGVDWVVAAVLISEIGVDMSVFLSVHHLAAWAGLCPGSHESAGKRKTAAARKGNMHLRTMLVAAAMPAVRTKGSYFKDKYYRLKARRGAMRAAVAIAHKILVAAYHMLARRVDYRDLGEAYLDRIDQTRTVANLKRRIERLGYVVSIMPKAPEPDTDPPLAAAA
;
A
#
# COMPACT_ATOMS: atom_id res chain seq x y z
N MET A 1 13.18 -26.09 25.29
CA MET A 1 12.40 -24.87 25.18
C MET A 1 11.66 -24.67 26.50
N GLU A 2 11.84 -23.55 27.15
CA GLU A 2 11.12 -23.16 28.35
C GLU A 2 9.66 -22.87 28.00
N ARG A 3 8.71 -23.41 28.77
CA ARG A 3 7.28 -23.22 28.53
C ARG A 3 6.74 -22.17 29.46
N MET A 4 6.20 -21.09 28.91
CA MET A 4 5.77 -19.91 29.65
C MET A 4 4.25 -19.85 29.87
N ILE A 5 3.46 -20.60 29.06
CA ILE A 5 2.01 -20.52 29.07
C ILE A 5 1.44 -21.86 29.57
N GLU A 6 0.54 -21.79 30.57
CA GLU A 6 -0.05 -22.99 31.16
C GLU A 6 -1.02 -23.70 30.22
N ARG A 7 -1.86 -22.94 29.49
CA ARG A 7 -2.89 -23.46 28.60
C ARG A 7 -2.96 -22.68 27.30
N CYS A 8 -2.57 -23.33 26.24
CA CYS A 8 -2.61 -22.73 24.90
C CYS A 8 -3.07 -23.73 23.85
N ALA A 9 -3.40 -23.24 22.68
CA ALA A 9 -3.75 -24.09 21.55
C ALA A 9 -2.98 -23.71 20.28
N GLY A 10 -2.70 -24.72 19.46
CA GLY A 10 -2.22 -24.57 18.11
C GLY A 10 -3.26 -25.08 17.12
N LEU A 11 -3.52 -24.31 16.08
CA LEU A 11 -4.49 -24.65 15.04
C LEU A 11 -3.78 -24.80 13.69
N ASP A 12 -4.02 -25.94 13.06
CA ASP A 12 -3.68 -26.16 11.65
C ASP A 12 -4.95 -26.02 10.82
N VAL A 13 -5.02 -24.96 10.03
CA VAL A 13 -6.24 -24.51 9.36
C VAL A 13 -6.18 -24.83 7.87
N HIS A 14 -7.13 -25.63 7.41
CA HIS A 14 -7.36 -25.96 6.02
C HIS A 14 -8.70 -25.42 5.51
N GLN A 15 -9.01 -25.65 4.24
CA GLN A 15 -10.28 -25.21 3.64
C GLN A 15 -11.50 -25.85 4.29
N ALA A 16 -11.46 -27.16 4.57
CA ALA A 16 -12.60 -27.94 5.06
C ALA A 16 -12.49 -28.32 6.54
N THR A 17 -11.29 -28.24 7.14
CA THR A 17 -11.03 -28.73 8.49
C THR A 17 -10.08 -27.83 9.26
N VAL A 18 -10.24 -27.83 10.58
CA VAL A 18 -9.31 -27.23 11.54
C VAL A 18 -8.87 -28.32 12.50
N VAL A 19 -7.59 -28.66 12.48
CA VAL A 19 -7.01 -29.55 13.49
C VAL A 19 -6.53 -28.66 14.65
N ALA A 20 -7.08 -28.89 15.83
CA ALA A 20 -6.75 -28.13 17.03
C ALA A 20 -6.02 -29.01 18.04
N CYS A 21 -4.90 -28.53 18.56
CA CYS A 21 -4.15 -29.15 19.64
C CYS A 21 -4.13 -28.22 20.86
N VAL A 22 -4.80 -28.61 21.94
CA VAL A 22 -4.68 -27.95 23.24
C VAL A 22 -3.51 -28.56 24.00
N LEU A 23 -2.60 -27.70 24.45
CA LEU A 23 -1.46 -28.02 25.27
C LEU A 23 -1.70 -27.54 26.70
N ILE A 24 -1.67 -28.46 27.65
CA ILE A 24 -1.82 -28.21 29.09
C ILE A 24 -0.46 -28.45 29.74
N ASN A 25 0.15 -27.37 30.24
CA ASN A 25 1.47 -27.37 30.86
C ASN A 25 1.35 -27.00 32.35
N GLU A 26 1.20 -28.02 33.22
CA GLU A 26 1.14 -27.83 34.66
C GLU A 26 2.56 -27.93 35.27
N PRO A 27 2.92 -27.03 36.20
CA PRO A 27 4.23 -27.08 36.86
C PRO A 27 4.53 -28.46 37.47
N GLY A 28 5.72 -28.97 37.21
CA GLY A 28 6.16 -30.29 37.75
C GLY A 28 5.59 -31.52 37.07
N LYS A 29 4.72 -31.36 36.06
CA LYS A 29 4.13 -32.50 35.34
C LYS A 29 4.56 -32.50 33.87
N ARG A 30 4.49 -33.68 33.24
CA ARG A 30 4.67 -33.76 31.78
C ARG A 30 3.46 -33.09 31.09
N PRO A 31 3.71 -32.28 30.06
CA PRO A 31 2.65 -31.62 29.30
C PRO A 31 1.68 -32.64 28.69
N ARG A 32 0.40 -32.33 28.76
CA ARG A 32 -0.66 -33.14 28.15
C ARG A 32 -1.17 -32.45 26.90
N LYS A 33 -1.38 -33.22 25.85
CA LYS A 33 -1.94 -32.76 24.57
C LYS A 33 -3.33 -33.39 24.37
N LYS A 34 -4.29 -32.56 23.96
CA LYS A 34 -5.60 -32.99 23.49
C LYS A 34 -5.78 -32.51 22.05
N VAL A 35 -6.01 -33.42 21.13
CA VAL A 35 -6.17 -33.10 19.71
C VAL A 35 -7.61 -33.44 19.29
N ARG A 36 -8.26 -32.48 18.61
CA ARG A 36 -9.58 -32.66 17.97
C ARG A 36 -9.56 -32.02 16.59
N THR A 37 -10.36 -32.58 15.70
CA THR A 37 -10.61 -32.03 14.37
C THR A 37 -12.04 -31.51 14.31
N PHE A 38 -12.19 -30.30 13.75
CA PHE A 38 -13.47 -29.64 13.53
C PHE A 38 -13.59 -29.31 12.04
N GLY A 39 -14.83 -29.21 11.56
CA GLY A 39 -15.07 -28.62 10.24
C GLY A 39 -14.93 -27.09 10.25
N THR A 40 -15.17 -26.47 9.12
CA THR A 40 -15.06 -25.01 8.95
C THR A 40 -16.41 -24.31 8.79
N MET A 41 -17.51 -25.04 8.97
CA MET A 41 -18.85 -24.45 9.04
C MET A 41 -18.99 -23.64 10.34
N THR A 42 -19.83 -22.59 10.32
CA THR A 42 -19.94 -21.66 11.46
C THR A 42 -20.19 -22.37 12.78
N HIS A 43 -21.16 -23.28 12.85
CA HIS A 43 -21.46 -24.05 14.08
C HIS A 43 -20.30 -24.91 14.55
N GLU A 44 -19.44 -25.41 13.64
CA GLU A 44 -18.28 -26.22 14.00
C GLU A 44 -17.14 -25.36 14.53
N LEU A 45 -16.97 -24.13 13.97
CA LEU A 45 -16.03 -23.16 14.53
C LEU A 45 -16.50 -22.63 15.90
N GLU A 46 -17.80 -22.48 16.11
CA GLU A 46 -18.37 -22.17 17.42
C GLU A 46 -18.13 -23.33 18.41
N ALA A 47 -18.31 -24.58 17.99
CA ALA A 47 -17.97 -25.74 18.80
C ALA A 47 -16.47 -25.83 19.13
N LEU A 48 -15.59 -25.41 18.20
CA LEU A 48 -14.16 -25.25 18.46
C LEU A 48 -13.92 -24.22 19.56
N ARG A 49 -14.54 -23.01 19.42
CA ARG A 49 -14.45 -21.94 20.42
C ARG A 49 -14.86 -22.41 21.80
N ASP A 50 -16.02 -23.08 21.90
CA ASP A 50 -16.59 -23.56 23.16
C ASP A 50 -15.72 -24.65 23.77
N TRP A 51 -15.16 -25.56 22.95
CA TRP A 51 -14.22 -26.57 23.43
C TRP A 51 -12.94 -25.94 23.99
N LEU A 52 -12.36 -24.92 23.31
CA LEU A 52 -11.18 -24.20 23.80
C LEU A 52 -11.47 -23.46 25.11
N ALA A 53 -12.68 -22.92 25.28
CA ALA A 53 -13.12 -22.26 26.52
C ALA A 53 -13.24 -23.27 27.67
N VAL A 54 -13.84 -24.46 27.45
CA VAL A 54 -13.91 -25.54 28.44
C VAL A 54 -12.53 -25.99 28.89
N GLU A 55 -11.57 -26.07 27.96
CA GLU A 55 -10.16 -26.40 28.26
C GLU A 55 -9.39 -25.25 28.91
N ARG A 56 -10.01 -24.06 29.09
CA ARG A 56 -9.44 -22.85 29.69
C ARG A 56 -8.18 -22.38 28.96
N VAL A 57 -8.22 -22.44 27.63
CA VAL A 57 -7.16 -21.90 26.76
C VAL A 57 -7.13 -20.37 26.89
N THR A 58 -5.96 -19.79 26.97
CA THR A 58 -5.78 -18.30 26.99
C THR A 58 -5.27 -17.77 25.67
N GLN A 59 -4.38 -18.51 25.01
CA GLN A 59 -3.75 -18.10 23.76
C GLN A 59 -3.91 -19.18 22.69
N VAL A 60 -4.22 -18.72 21.47
CA VAL A 60 -4.43 -19.60 20.31
C VAL A 60 -3.51 -19.16 19.17
N GLY A 61 -2.66 -20.06 18.69
CA GLY A 61 -1.79 -19.82 17.55
C GLY A 61 -2.29 -20.48 16.29
N MET A 62 -2.12 -19.80 15.16
CA MET A 62 -2.38 -20.35 13.82
C MET A 62 -1.46 -19.78 12.77
N GLU A 63 -1.35 -20.47 11.62
CA GLU A 63 -0.55 -20.02 10.48
C GLU A 63 -1.38 -19.12 9.56
N SER A 64 -0.76 -18.03 9.02
CA SER A 64 -1.40 -17.08 8.10
C SER A 64 -1.42 -17.56 6.64
N THR A 65 -1.70 -18.86 6.40
CA THR A 65 -1.71 -19.40 5.03
C THR A 65 -3.07 -19.17 4.35
N GLY A 66 -3.02 -18.56 3.17
CA GLY A 66 -4.21 -18.28 2.36
C GLY A 66 -5.20 -17.34 3.03
N VAL A 67 -6.50 -17.64 2.90
CA VAL A 67 -7.62 -16.88 3.48
C VAL A 67 -8.36 -17.64 4.57
N TYR A 68 -8.10 -18.93 4.72
CA TYR A 68 -8.88 -19.86 5.56
C TYR A 68 -8.77 -19.57 7.05
N TRP A 69 -7.69 -18.94 7.51
CA TRP A 69 -7.52 -18.55 8.91
C TRP A 69 -8.47 -17.42 9.33
N ARG A 70 -8.99 -16.61 8.38
CA ARG A 70 -9.81 -15.42 8.70
C ARG A 70 -11.12 -15.74 9.40
N PRO A 71 -11.96 -16.70 8.94
CA PRO A 71 -13.17 -17.08 9.64
C PRO A 71 -12.88 -17.65 11.04
N VAL A 72 -11.83 -18.45 11.17
CA VAL A 72 -11.40 -19.02 12.47
C VAL A 72 -10.98 -17.91 13.42
N HIS A 73 -10.18 -16.96 12.96
CA HIS A 73 -9.78 -15.79 13.74
C HIS A 73 -11.00 -14.97 14.18
N ALA A 74 -11.95 -14.71 13.28
CA ALA A 74 -13.12 -13.90 13.58
C ALA A 74 -14.04 -14.52 14.67
N VAL A 75 -14.10 -15.85 14.76
CA VAL A 75 -14.86 -16.57 15.80
C VAL A 75 -14.12 -16.58 17.14
N LEU A 76 -12.78 -16.57 17.11
CA LEU A 76 -11.97 -16.74 18.32
C LEU A 76 -11.50 -15.42 18.94
N GLU A 77 -11.37 -14.34 18.17
CA GLU A 77 -10.73 -13.07 18.60
C GLU A 77 -11.44 -12.35 19.76
N GLU A 78 -12.73 -12.64 20.02
CA GLU A 78 -13.48 -12.03 21.12
C GLU A 78 -13.19 -12.67 22.49
N GLN A 79 -12.75 -13.94 22.51
CA GLN A 79 -12.57 -14.69 23.74
C GLN A 79 -11.12 -15.10 24.04
N PHE A 80 -10.26 -15.10 23.02
CA PHE A 80 -8.88 -15.59 23.12
C PHE A 80 -7.90 -14.57 22.57
N GLU A 81 -6.68 -14.59 23.10
CA GLU A 81 -5.55 -13.94 22.44
C GLU A 81 -5.13 -14.78 21.24
N VAL A 82 -5.46 -14.31 20.03
CA VAL A 82 -5.19 -15.06 18.80
C VAL A 82 -3.90 -14.58 18.14
N ILE A 83 -2.92 -15.46 18.05
CA ILE A 83 -1.60 -15.23 17.47
C ILE A 83 -1.58 -15.81 16.05
N VAL A 84 -1.60 -14.94 15.03
CA VAL A 84 -1.44 -15.34 13.64
C VAL A 84 0.02 -15.25 13.26
N GLY A 85 0.68 -16.38 13.03
CA GLY A 85 2.09 -16.47 12.71
C GLY A 85 2.37 -16.55 11.21
N ASN A 86 3.54 -16.04 10.79
CA ASN A 86 3.98 -16.22 9.41
C ASN A 86 4.47 -17.64 9.16
N ALA A 87 3.93 -18.32 8.14
CA ALA A 87 4.27 -19.69 7.76
C ALA A 87 5.78 -19.99 7.68
N ARG A 88 6.54 -19.07 7.07
CA ARG A 88 8.01 -19.22 6.96
C ARG A 88 8.71 -19.15 8.32
N HIS A 89 8.22 -18.30 9.23
CA HIS A 89 8.80 -18.19 10.57
C HIS A 89 8.54 -19.47 11.36
N ILE A 90 7.30 -19.97 11.34
CA ILE A 90 6.91 -21.20 12.02
C ILE A 90 7.74 -22.40 11.52
N LYS A 91 7.93 -22.51 10.20
CA LYS A 91 8.74 -23.58 9.58
C LYS A 91 10.24 -23.49 9.88
N ASN A 92 10.76 -22.28 10.09
CA ASN A 92 12.20 -22.05 10.31
C ASN A 92 12.61 -22.07 11.78
N VAL A 93 11.70 -22.28 12.75
CA VAL A 93 12.09 -22.41 14.15
C VAL A 93 12.82 -23.74 14.35
N PRO A 94 14.07 -23.76 14.88
CA PRO A 94 14.83 -24.97 15.12
C PRO A 94 14.14 -25.91 16.11
N GLY A 95 14.31 -27.21 15.93
CA GLY A 95 13.82 -28.23 16.87
C GLY A 95 12.52 -28.93 16.43
N ARG A 96 11.98 -28.64 15.24
CA ARG A 96 10.88 -29.43 14.66
C ARG A 96 11.32 -30.85 14.38
N LYS A 97 10.64 -31.84 14.98
CA LYS A 97 10.78 -33.26 14.60
C LYS A 97 9.85 -33.51 13.41
N THR A 98 10.29 -34.31 12.45
CA THR A 98 9.53 -34.62 11.23
C THR A 98 8.18 -35.28 11.47
N ASP A 99 8.02 -35.94 12.60
CA ASP A 99 6.83 -36.72 12.94
C ASP A 99 5.78 -35.96 13.80
N VAL A 100 6.02 -34.65 14.08
CA VAL A 100 5.09 -33.82 14.84
C VAL A 100 4.07 -33.20 13.91
N LYS A 101 2.78 -33.39 14.21
CA LYS A 101 1.67 -32.79 13.48
C LYS A 101 1.72 -31.25 13.60
N ASP A 102 1.31 -30.54 12.55
CA ASP A 102 1.44 -29.09 12.46
C ASP A 102 0.73 -28.35 13.60
N ALA A 103 -0.47 -28.76 13.98
CA ALA A 103 -1.21 -28.19 15.11
C ALA A 103 -0.45 -28.37 16.47
N GLU A 104 0.17 -29.53 16.69
CA GLU A 104 0.95 -29.79 17.90
C GLU A 104 2.22 -28.91 17.94
N TRP A 105 2.89 -28.77 16.80
CA TRP A 105 4.05 -27.90 16.69
C TRP A 105 3.69 -26.44 16.97
N ILE A 106 2.60 -25.94 16.38
CA ILE A 106 2.10 -24.58 16.64
C ILE A 106 1.80 -24.40 18.13
N ALA A 107 1.13 -25.38 18.78
CA ALA A 107 0.86 -25.33 20.21
C ALA A 107 2.14 -25.27 21.05
N ASP A 108 3.14 -26.07 20.74
CA ASP A 108 4.45 -26.04 21.41
C ASP A 108 5.13 -24.67 21.25
N LEU A 109 5.07 -24.07 20.05
CA LEU A 109 5.65 -22.75 19.78
C LEU A 109 4.91 -21.63 20.52
N VAL A 110 3.57 -21.68 20.60
CA VAL A 110 2.77 -20.73 21.40
C VAL A 110 3.16 -20.84 22.85
N CYS A 111 3.16 -22.06 23.40
CA CYS A 111 3.51 -22.32 24.80
C CYS A 111 4.89 -21.73 25.20
N CYS A 112 5.83 -21.74 24.27
CA CYS A 112 7.19 -21.20 24.48
C CYS A 112 7.35 -19.72 24.06
N GLY A 113 6.28 -19.03 23.64
CA GLY A 113 6.36 -17.62 23.18
C GLY A 113 7.22 -17.41 21.92
N LEU A 114 7.39 -18.44 21.07
CA LEU A 114 8.30 -18.41 19.93
C LEU A 114 7.64 -17.98 18.62
N ILE A 115 6.31 -17.82 18.59
CA ILE A 115 5.60 -17.30 17.44
C ILE A 115 5.65 -15.77 17.47
N ARG A 116 6.25 -15.17 16.46
CA ARG A 116 6.16 -13.74 16.24
C ARG A 116 4.79 -13.40 15.62
N PRO A 117 3.93 -12.63 16.31
CA PRO A 117 2.62 -12.30 15.79
C PRO A 117 2.74 -11.46 14.52
N SER A 118 1.94 -11.79 13.52
CA SER A 118 1.70 -10.95 12.37
C SER A 118 0.71 -9.85 12.75
N PHE A 119 0.89 -8.65 12.22
CA PHE A 119 -0.07 -7.57 12.43
C PHE A 119 -1.41 -7.90 11.78
N VAL A 120 -2.44 -8.11 12.57
CA VAL A 120 -3.84 -8.25 12.16
C VAL A 120 -4.60 -7.01 12.65
N PRO A 121 -5.12 -6.14 11.77
CA PRO A 121 -5.87 -4.98 12.19
C PRO A 121 -7.19 -5.34 12.88
N SER A 122 -7.74 -4.40 13.63
CA SER A 122 -9.10 -4.51 14.20
C SER A 122 -10.16 -4.73 13.11
N LYS A 123 -11.30 -5.29 13.49
CA LYS A 123 -12.41 -5.60 12.56
C LYS A 123 -12.82 -4.41 11.68
N PRO A 124 -13.02 -3.18 12.20
CA PRO A 124 -13.36 -2.03 11.34
C PRO A 124 -12.31 -1.73 10.27
N LEU A 125 -11.03 -1.85 10.62
CA LEU A 125 -9.94 -1.63 9.67
C LEU A 125 -9.82 -2.78 8.65
N ARG A 126 -10.14 -4.03 9.03
CA ARG A 126 -10.21 -5.15 8.08
C ARG A 126 -11.31 -4.95 7.04
N GLU A 127 -12.49 -4.49 7.47
CA GLU A 127 -13.61 -4.16 6.58
C GLU A 127 -13.22 -3.03 5.60
N LEU A 128 -12.63 -1.95 6.10
CA LEU A 128 -12.14 -0.84 5.29
C LEU A 128 -11.07 -1.31 4.29
N ARG A 129 -10.17 -2.21 4.70
CA ARG A 129 -9.14 -2.81 3.87
C ARG A 129 -9.74 -3.60 2.69
N GLU A 130 -10.79 -4.38 2.91
CA GLU A 130 -11.45 -5.13 1.84
C GLU A 130 -12.11 -4.17 0.81
N LEU A 131 -12.78 -3.11 1.26
CA LEU A 131 -13.38 -2.11 0.38
C LEU A 131 -12.31 -1.42 -0.49
N LEU A 132 -11.22 -0.95 0.12
CA LEU A 132 -10.15 -0.27 -0.61
C LEU A 132 -9.39 -1.19 -1.58
N ARG A 133 -9.21 -2.45 -1.22
CA ARG A 133 -8.60 -3.45 -2.12
C ARG A 133 -9.50 -3.76 -3.30
N TYR A 134 -10.81 -3.85 -3.08
CA TYR A 134 -11.77 -4.05 -4.17
C TYR A 134 -11.86 -2.81 -5.06
N ARG A 135 -11.94 -1.61 -4.47
CA ARG A 135 -11.87 -0.34 -5.20
C ARG A 135 -10.67 -0.29 -6.15
N ARG A 136 -9.51 -0.68 -5.65
CA ARG A 136 -8.30 -0.74 -6.48
C ARG A 136 -8.45 -1.70 -7.66
N LYS A 137 -9.06 -2.87 -7.45
CA LYS A 137 -9.33 -3.84 -8.53
C LYS A 137 -10.25 -3.26 -9.59
N LEU A 138 -11.27 -2.51 -9.19
CA LEU A 138 -12.15 -1.81 -10.12
C LEU A 138 -11.40 -0.71 -10.88
N THR A 139 -10.53 0.05 -10.24
CA THR A 139 -9.68 1.06 -10.91
C THR A 139 -8.74 0.43 -11.95
N GLU A 140 -8.13 -0.72 -11.63
CA GLU A 140 -7.31 -1.50 -12.56
C GLU A 140 -8.16 -2.02 -13.75
N ALA A 141 -9.37 -2.51 -13.49
CA ALA A 141 -10.31 -2.95 -14.52
C ALA A 141 -10.79 -1.82 -15.43
N GLN A 142 -11.09 -0.64 -14.85
CA GLN A 142 -11.45 0.57 -15.59
C GLN A 142 -10.33 0.99 -16.56
N ALA A 143 -9.10 1.05 -16.06
CA ALA A 143 -7.95 1.40 -16.90
C ALA A 143 -7.75 0.41 -18.04
N ALA A 144 -7.93 -0.89 -17.79
CA ALA A 144 -7.84 -1.93 -18.81
C ALA A 144 -8.93 -1.77 -19.88
N GLU A 145 -10.17 -1.46 -19.47
CA GLU A 145 -11.28 -1.25 -20.40
C GLU A 145 -11.13 0.01 -21.24
N ARG A 146 -10.71 1.12 -20.62
CA ARG A 146 -10.37 2.36 -21.32
C ARG A 146 -9.29 2.14 -22.38
N ASN A 147 -8.26 1.35 -22.08
CA ASN A 147 -7.22 0.99 -23.04
C ASN A 147 -7.74 0.09 -24.18
N ARG A 148 -8.70 -0.79 -23.92
CA ARG A 148 -9.36 -1.61 -24.96
C ARG A 148 -10.16 -0.74 -25.91
N LEU A 149 -10.95 0.18 -25.37
CA LEU A 149 -11.75 1.13 -26.15
C LEU A 149 -10.85 2.00 -27.04
N GLN A 150 -9.76 2.53 -26.52
CA GLN A 150 -8.82 3.30 -27.34
C GLN A 150 -8.21 2.47 -28.46
N ARG A 151 -7.86 1.20 -28.19
CA ARG A 151 -7.37 0.28 -29.24
C ARG A 151 -8.44 -0.02 -30.29
N LEU A 152 -9.71 -0.14 -29.91
CA LEU A 152 -10.81 -0.32 -30.84
C LEU A 152 -10.96 0.90 -31.79
N LEU A 153 -10.87 2.12 -31.25
CA LEU A 153 -10.85 3.36 -32.05
C LEU A 153 -9.67 3.37 -33.03
N GLU A 154 -8.49 2.95 -32.59
CA GLU A 154 -7.31 2.86 -33.47
C GLU A 154 -7.51 1.86 -34.62
N THR A 155 -8.19 0.71 -34.40
CA THR A 155 -8.49 -0.24 -35.50
C THR A 155 -9.45 0.34 -36.53
N ALA A 156 -10.35 1.24 -36.12
CA ALA A 156 -11.24 1.98 -37.01
C ALA A 156 -10.57 3.23 -37.63
N ASN A 157 -9.29 3.47 -37.37
CA ASN A 157 -8.56 4.69 -37.74
C ASN A 157 -9.18 5.98 -37.15
N ILE A 158 -9.82 5.89 -35.99
CA ILE A 158 -10.29 7.07 -35.24
C ILE A 158 -9.20 7.50 -34.26
N LYS A 159 -8.64 8.69 -34.47
CA LYS A 159 -7.50 9.21 -33.71
C LYS A 159 -7.88 10.17 -32.59
N LEU A 160 -9.02 9.93 -31.95
CA LEU A 160 -9.55 10.82 -30.89
C LEU A 160 -8.53 11.07 -29.77
N GLY A 161 -7.77 10.04 -29.35
CA GLY A 161 -6.75 10.14 -28.30
C GLY A 161 -5.52 10.96 -28.68
N SER A 162 -5.28 11.25 -29.98
CA SER A 162 -4.17 12.11 -30.41
C SER A 162 -4.49 13.61 -30.26
N VAL A 163 -5.77 13.98 -30.27
CA VAL A 163 -6.27 15.36 -30.21
C VAL A 163 -6.81 15.70 -28.81
N ALA A 164 -7.62 14.79 -28.26
CA ALA A 164 -8.24 14.94 -26.95
C ALA A 164 -7.33 14.37 -25.85
N SER A 165 -6.93 15.20 -24.90
CA SER A 165 -6.13 14.77 -23.73
C SER A 165 -6.88 13.81 -22.80
N ASP A 166 -8.22 13.89 -22.80
CA ASP A 166 -9.11 12.98 -22.05
C ASP A 166 -10.26 12.53 -22.94
N VAL A 167 -10.15 11.31 -23.43
CA VAL A 167 -11.16 10.65 -24.28
C VAL A 167 -12.43 10.31 -23.50
N PHE A 168 -12.35 10.19 -22.17
CA PHE A 168 -13.47 9.82 -21.29
C PHE A 168 -14.05 11.02 -20.52
N GLY A 169 -13.59 12.21 -20.77
CA GLY A 169 -14.19 13.45 -20.27
C GLY A 169 -15.49 13.82 -21.00
N VAL A 170 -16.10 14.94 -20.61
CA VAL A 170 -17.42 15.36 -21.12
C VAL A 170 -17.48 15.39 -22.65
N SER A 171 -16.53 16.04 -23.30
CA SER A 171 -16.49 16.12 -24.78
C SER A 171 -16.22 14.76 -25.41
N GLY A 172 -15.27 14.01 -24.90
CA GLY A 172 -14.91 12.68 -25.41
C GLY A 172 -16.08 11.72 -25.36
N ARG A 173 -16.82 11.66 -24.26
CA ARG A 173 -18.02 10.80 -24.11
C ARG A 173 -19.15 11.21 -25.08
N ALA A 174 -19.38 12.52 -25.27
CA ALA A 174 -20.34 12.99 -26.25
C ALA A 174 -19.98 12.53 -27.67
N ILE A 175 -18.70 12.63 -28.03
CA ILE A 175 -18.20 12.17 -29.33
C ILE A 175 -18.28 10.63 -29.43
N LEU A 176 -17.90 9.88 -28.41
CA LEU A 176 -18.02 8.40 -28.40
C LEU A 176 -19.46 7.94 -28.60
N ARG A 177 -20.43 8.60 -27.97
CA ARG A 177 -21.87 8.31 -28.18
C ARG A 177 -22.30 8.64 -29.61
N ALA A 178 -21.91 9.78 -30.16
CA ALA A 178 -22.21 10.14 -31.54
C ALA A 178 -21.60 9.16 -32.57
N LEU A 179 -20.40 8.63 -32.29
CA LEU A 179 -19.78 7.56 -33.08
C LEU A 179 -20.57 6.25 -33.00
N ILE A 180 -21.15 5.91 -31.85
CA ILE A 180 -22.02 4.74 -31.68
C ILE A 180 -23.31 4.92 -32.46
N ASP A 181 -23.95 6.06 -32.33
CA ASP A 181 -25.25 6.35 -32.94
C ASP A 181 -25.19 6.50 -34.46
N ASN A 182 -24.01 6.72 -35.03
CA ASN A 182 -23.77 6.93 -36.47
C ASN A 182 -24.64 8.03 -37.08
N ALA A 183 -25.06 9.00 -36.31
CA ALA A 183 -26.04 10.02 -36.70
C ALA A 183 -25.40 11.37 -37.12
N ALA A 184 -24.07 11.51 -36.99
CA ALA A 184 -23.37 12.78 -37.20
C ALA A 184 -22.14 12.59 -38.08
N SER A 185 -21.86 13.59 -38.92
CA SER A 185 -20.62 13.72 -39.67
C SER A 185 -19.42 14.01 -38.74
N PRO A 186 -18.17 13.77 -39.19
CA PRO A 186 -17.00 14.13 -38.42
C PRO A 186 -16.93 15.61 -37.97
N ALA A 187 -17.44 16.52 -38.79
CA ALA A 187 -17.54 17.94 -38.49
C ALA A 187 -18.54 18.23 -37.37
N GLU A 188 -19.75 17.65 -37.45
CA GLU A 188 -20.78 17.77 -36.41
C GLU A 188 -20.34 17.13 -35.08
N MET A 189 -19.65 15.98 -35.13
CA MET A 189 -19.07 15.37 -33.93
C MET A 189 -17.98 16.25 -33.30
N ALA A 190 -17.17 16.96 -34.10
CA ALA A 190 -16.19 17.92 -33.62
C ALA A 190 -16.83 19.11 -32.92
N ASP A 191 -18.04 19.52 -33.29
CA ASP A 191 -18.82 20.59 -32.65
C ASP A 191 -19.32 20.23 -31.23
N LEU A 192 -19.31 18.95 -30.87
CA LEU A 192 -19.58 18.49 -29.49
C LEU A 192 -18.46 18.86 -28.51
N ALA A 193 -17.30 19.29 -29.01
CA ALA A 193 -16.16 19.65 -28.17
C ALA A 193 -16.46 20.88 -27.31
N ARG A 194 -16.07 20.84 -26.03
CA ARG A 194 -16.20 21.91 -25.04
C ARG A 194 -14.84 22.38 -24.54
N GLY A 195 -14.82 23.60 -24.00
CA GLY A 195 -13.65 24.16 -23.37
C GLY A 195 -12.46 24.28 -24.34
N ARG A 196 -11.28 23.86 -23.90
CA ARG A 196 -10.03 23.97 -24.71
C ARG A 196 -10.06 23.12 -25.97
N LEU A 197 -10.76 22.00 -25.96
CA LEU A 197 -10.83 21.10 -27.11
C LEU A 197 -11.56 21.75 -28.31
N ARG A 198 -12.49 22.70 -28.06
CA ARG A 198 -13.20 23.44 -29.10
C ARG A 198 -12.23 24.21 -30.03
N ARG A 199 -11.07 24.65 -29.54
CA ARG A 199 -10.05 25.34 -30.34
C ARG A 199 -9.36 24.44 -31.36
N LYS A 200 -9.53 23.11 -31.23
CA LYS A 200 -8.95 22.08 -32.10
C LYS A 200 -10.00 21.40 -32.98
N ARG A 201 -11.07 22.14 -33.34
CA ARG A 201 -12.21 21.62 -34.07
C ARG A 201 -11.82 20.90 -35.37
N ASP A 202 -10.98 21.54 -36.20
CA ASP A 202 -10.59 20.99 -37.50
C ASP A 202 -9.66 19.78 -37.36
N GLU A 203 -8.71 19.81 -36.38
CA GLU A 203 -7.89 18.64 -36.04
C GLU A 203 -8.78 17.49 -35.56
N LEU A 204 -9.82 17.79 -34.79
CA LEU A 204 -10.74 16.82 -34.24
C LEU A 204 -11.62 16.21 -35.32
N ALA A 205 -12.16 17.03 -36.25
CA ALA A 205 -12.93 16.53 -37.40
C ALA A 205 -12.09 15.57 -38.27
N ASN A 206 -10.84 15.93 -38.54
CA ASN A 206 -9.90 15.05 -39.25
C ASN A 206 -9.62 13.75 -38.47
N ALA A 207 -9.43 13.82 -37.15
CA ALA A 207 -9.18 12.66 -36.30
C ALA A 207 -10.39 11.71 -36.20
N LEU A 208 -11.60 12.21 -36.44
CA LEU A 208 -12.85 11.44 -36.41
C LEU A 208 -13.23 10.85 -37.79
N ASN A 209 -12.52 11.23 -38.83
CA ASN A 209 -12.74 10.71 -40.18
C ASN A 209 -12.08 9.34 -40.37
N GLY A 210 -12.68 8.30 -39.81
CA GLY A 210 -12.20 6.91 -39.84
C GLY A 210 -13.18 5.96 -40.53
N ARG A 211 -12.92 4.68 -40.39
CA ARG A 211 -13.72 3.60 -41.01
C ARG A 211 -14.35 2.72 -39.90
N MET A 212 -15.42 3.22 -39.29
CA MET A 212 -16.22 2.43 -38.36
C MET A 212 -17.31 1.64 -39.05
N ASP A 213 -17.32 0.34 -38.84
CA ASP A 213 -18.41 -0.58 -39.24
C ASP A 213 -19.36 -0.87 -38.05
N ASP A 214 -20.38 -1.66 -38.28
CA ASP A 214 -21.37 -2.02 -37.27
C ASP A 214 -20.75 -2.80 -36.10
N THR A 215 -19.73 -3.62 -36.36
CA THR A 215 -19.02 -4.38 -35.32
C THR A 215 -18.23 -3.43 -34.40
N HIS A 216 -17.56 -2.43 -34.97
CA HIS A 216 -16.86 -1.42 -34.18
C HIS A 216 -17.85 -0.64 -33.30
N ARG A 217 -19.02 -0.21 -33.81
CA ARG A 217 -20.04 0.52 -33.05
C ARG A 217 -20.62 -0.33 -31.92
N PHE A 218 -20.95 -1.57 -32.22
CA PHE A 218 -21.44 -2.51 -31.22
C PHE A 218 -20.44 -2.72 -30.08
N LEU A 219 -19.17 -3.01 -30.41
CA LEU A 219 -18.12 -3.19 -29.41
C LEU A 219 -17.85 -1.90 -28.63
N LEU A 220 -17.86 -0.74 -29.30
CA LEU A 220 -17.69 0.54 -28.66
C LEU A 220 -18.77 0.82 -27.63
N SER A 221 -20.04 0.53 -27.96
CA SER A 221 -21.17 0.70 -27.05
C SER A 221 -21.03 -0.19 -25.82
N MET A 222 -20.66 -1.46 -26.00
CA MET A 222 -20.44 -2.42 -24.90
C MET A 222 -19.30 -1.98 -23.98
N GLN A 223 -18.18 -1.54 -24.55
CA GLN A 223 -16.99 -1.13 -23.79
C GLN A 223 -17.23 0.19 -23.05
N LEU A 224 -17.92 1.17 -23.68
CA LEU A 224 -18.25 2.44 -23.03
C LEU A 224 -19.18 2.20 -21.84
N ARG A 225 -20.25 1.42 -22.04
CA ARG A 225 -21.16 1.05 -20.94
C ARG A 225 -20.39 0.39 -19.79
N ARG A 226 -19.51 -0.55 -20.08
CA ARG A 226 -18.70 -1.21 -19.04
C ARG A 226 -17.80 -0.23 -18.26
N VAL A 227 -17.23 0.78 -18.92
CA VAL A 227 -16.47 1.84 -18.24
C VAL A 227 -17.39 2.62 -17.31
N GLU A 228 -18.59 2.99 -17.75
CA GLU A 228 -19.59 3.72 -16.97
C GLU A 228 -20.10 2.90 -15.77
N ASP A 229 -20.37 1.61 -15.96
CA ASP A 229 -20.76 0.70 -14.88
C ASP A 229 -19.67 0.58 -13.80
N ILE A 230 -18.39 0.47 -14.20
CA ILE A 230 -17.27 0.42 -13.24
C ILE A 230 -17.14 1.74 -12.48
N GLU A 231 -17.33 2.88 -13.14
CA GLU A 231 -17.30 4.21 -12.50
C GLU A 231 -18.37 4.33 -11.42
N ALA A 232 -19.60 3.91 -11.72
CA ALA A 232 -20.70 3.91 -10.75
C ALA A 232 -20.41 3.01 -9.54
N LEU A 233 -19.79 1.84 -9.75
CA LEU A 233 -19.35 0.95 -8.66
C LEU A 233 -18.23 1.58 -7.81
N ILE A 234 -17.28 2.27 -8.42
CA ILE A 234 -16.23 2.98 -7.69
C ILE A 234 -16.85 4.09 -6.83
N GLU A 235 -17.80 4.86 -7.35
CA GLU A 235 -18.50 5.92 -6.61
C GLU A 235 -19.24 5.36 -5.38
N GLN A 236 -19.98 4.26 -5.54
CA GLN A 236 -20.65 3.58 -4.42
C GLN A 236 -19.63 3.12 -3.35
N LEU A 237 -18.49 2.57 -3.77
CA LEU A 237 -17.43 2.20 -2.83
C LEU A 237 -16.84 3.42 -2.13
N ASP A 238 -16.63 4.53 -2.85
CA ASP A 238 -16.07 5.75 -2.27
C ASP A 238 -16.99 6.33 -1.19
N GLN A 239 -18.31 6.30 -1.40
CA GLN A 239 -19.29 6.68 -0.39
C GLN A 239 -19.18 5.78 0.84
N ARG A 240 -19.17 4.46 0.65
CA ARG A 240 -19.07 3.51 1.76
C ARG A 240 -17.75 3.60 2.52
N ILE A 241 -16.66 3.84 1.82
CA ILE A 241 -15.33 4.07 2.42
C ILE A 241 -15.33 5.35 3.24
N ALA A 242 -15.94 6.44 2.74
CA ALA A 242 -16.04 7.71 3.45
C ALA A 242 -16.81 7.56 4.78
N GLU A 243 -17.93 6.83 4.80
CA GLU A 243 -18.66 6.50 6.03
C GLU A 243 -17.77 5.76 7.05
N LYS A 244 -17.05 4.74 6.59
CA LYS A 244 -16.14 3.95 7.44
C LYS A 244 -14.93 4.74 7.95
N LEU A 245 -14.55 5.81 7.27
CA LEU A 245 -13.46 6.71 7.66
C LEU A 245 -13.88 7.80 8.63
N THR A 246 -15.18 7.96 8.93
CA THR A 246 -15.67 8.98 9.88
C THR A 246 -14.93 8.98 11.21
N PRO A 247 -14.59 7.83 11.86
CA PRO A 247 -13.85 7.82 13.11
C PRO A 247 -12.36 8.25 12.97
N TYR A 248 -11.83 8.36 11.75
CA TYR A 248 -10.40 8.59 11.46
C TYR A 248 -10.15 9.93 10.77
N GLN A 249 -11.08 10.91 10.89
CA GLN A 249 -10.99 12.20 10.20
C GLN A 249 -9.73 13.01 10.59
N VAL A 250 -9.31 12.93 11.83
CA VAL A 250 -8.10 13.61 12.32
C VAL A 250 -6.85 13.03 11.64
N GLU A 251 -6.74 11.72 11.63
CA GLU A 251 -5.62 11.02 11.00
C GLU A 251 -5.62 11.19 9.47
N MET A 252 -6.81 11.22 8.85
CA MET A 252 -6.95 11.56 7.43
C MET A 252 -6.42 12.97 7.15
N ALA A 253 -6.83 13.97 7.94
CA ALA A 253 -6.40 15.35 7.80
C ALA A 253 -4.87 15.53 7.98
N LEU A 254 -4.25 14.75 8.86
CA LEU A 254 -2.80 14.71 9.01
C LEU A 254 -2.14 14.10 7.76
N LEU A 255 -2.57 12.94 7.33
CA LEU A 255 -1.88 12.19 6.26
C LEU A 255 -1.93 12.88 4.90
N VAL A 256 -3.01 13.58 4.56
CA VAL A 256 -3.13 14.30 3.28
C VAL A 256 -2.19 15.50 3.17
N GLN A 257 -1.58 15.95 4.27
CA GLN A 257 -0.55 17.00 4.24
C GLN A 257 0.76 16.51 3.59
N ILE A 258 1.00 15.19 3.57
CA ILE A 258 2.23 14.63 2.99
C ILE A 258 2.16 14.78 1.47
N PRO A 259 3.14 15.41 0.81
CA PRO A 259 3.17 15.53 -0.65
C PRO A 259 2.97 14.18 -1.34
N GLY A 260 2.01 14.14 -2.28
CA GLY A 260 1.66 12.93 -3.03
C GLY A 260 0.70 11.96 -2.33
N VAL A 261 0.29 12.26 -1.10
CA VAL A 261 -0.74 11.52 -0.39
C VAL A 261 -2.09 12.22 -0.58
N ASP A 262 -2.93 11.66 -1.42
CA ASP A 262 -4.32 12.06 -1.58
C ASP A 262 -5.23 11.32 -0.59
N TRP A 263 -6.53 11.58 -0.67
CA TRP A 263 -7.54 10.92 0.16
C TRP A 263 -7.47 9.38 0.08
N VAL A 264 -7.29 8.83 -1.12
CA VAL A 264 -7.25 7.37 -1.32
C VAL A 264 -5.99 6.77 -0.69
N VAL A 265 -4.83 7.40 -0.87
CA VAL A 265 -3.56 6.95 -0.28
C VAL A 265 -3.63 7.03 1.25
N ALA A 266 -4.21 8.10 1.82
CA ALA A 266 -4.41 8.25 3.26
C ALA A 266 -5.33 7.15 3.81
N ALA A 267 -6.45 6.87 3.13
CA ALA A 267 -7.36 5.78 3.49
C ALA A 267 -6.68 4.41 3.46
N VAL A 268 -5.86 4.15 2.44
CA VAL A 268 -5.07 2.90 2.34
C VAL A 268 -4.05 2.82 3.48
N LEU A 269 -3.36 3.91 3.82
CA LEU A 269 -2.45 3.93 4.98
C LEU A 269 -3.21 3.52 6.24
N ILE A 270 -4.31 4.17 6.58
CA ILE A 270 -5.11 3.86 7.77
C ILE A 270 -5.57 2.41 7.77
N SER A 271 -6.11 1.90 6.65
CA SER A 271 -6.62 0.53 6.58
C SER A 271 -5.52 -0.52 6.70
N GLU A 272 -4.32 -0.26 6.17
CA GLU A 272 -3.24 -1.25 6.12
C GLU A 272 -2.33 -1.22 7.35
N ILE A 273 -2.11 -0.07 8.00
CA ILE A 273 -1.22 0.03 9.17
C ILE A 273 -1.94 0.41 10.47
N GLY A 274 -3.21 0.82 10.38
CA GLY A 274 -3.93 1.37 11.53
C GLY A 274 -3.49 2.78 11.86
N VAL A 275 -4.00 3.29 12.99
CA VAL A 275 -3.65 4.61 13.54
C VAL A 275 -2.78 4.52 14.80
N ASP A 276 -2.80 3.38 15.46
CA ASP A 276 -1.95 3.10 16.62
C ASP A 276 -0.59 2.55 16.16
N MET A 277 0.43 3.37 16.27
CA MET A 277 1.79 3.01 15.87
C MET A 277 2.54 2.20 16.94
N SER A 278 2.00 2.02 18.13
CA SER A 278 2.62 1.20 19.20
C SER A 278 2.70 -0.28 18.84
N VAL A 279 1.83 -0.74 17.93
CA VAL A 279 1.82 -2.11 17.40
C VAL A 279 3.07 -2.45 16.58
N PHE A 280 3.84 -1.45 16.17
CA PHE A 280 5.11 -1.62 15.50
C PHE A 280 6.25 -1.20 16.42
N LEU A 281 7.17 -2.11 16.74
CA LEU A 281 8.33 -1.84 17.62
C LEU A 281 9.17 -0.64 17.17
N SER A 282 9.17 -0.33 15.89
CA SER A 282 9.81 0.86 15.33
C SER A 282 9.34 1.14 13.90
N VAL A 283 9.64 2.34 13.41
CA VAL A 283 9.44 2.70 12.00
C VAL A 283 10.16 1.75 11.02
N HIS A 284 11.28 1.19 11.43
CA HIS A 284 12.03 0.21 10.63
C HIS A 284 11.28 -1.13 10.51
N HIS A 285 10.61 -1.56 11.58
CA HIS A 285 9.73 -2.74 11.56
C HIS A 285 8.55 -2.54 10.62
N LEU A 286 7.89 -1.38 10.70
CA LEU A 286 6.81 -1.03 9.78
C LEU A 286 7.29 -1.02 8.32
N ALA A 287 8.43 -0.39 8.04
CA ALA A 287 8.98 -0.32 6.68
C ALA A 287 9.40 -1.70 6.14
N ALA A 288 9.90 -2.58 7.00
CA ALA A 288 10.22 -3.97 6.65
C ALA A 288 8.93 -4.78 6.39
N TRP A 289 7.91 -4.62 7.22
CA TRP A 289 6.59 -5.24 7.05
C TRP A 289 5.91 -4.77 5.75
N ALA A 290 6.00 -3.49 5.41
CA ALA A 290 5.50 -2.94 4.17
C ALA A 290 6.30 -3.37 2.92
N GLY A 291 7.46 -4.03 3.09
CA GLY A 291 8.31 -4.45 1.97
C GLY A 291 9.04 -3.29 1.28
N LEU A 292 9.26 -2.19 1.99
CA LEU A 292 9.95 -1.00 1.49
C LEU A 292 11.43 -0.94 1.90
N CYS A 293 11.91 -1.89 2.70
CA CYS A 293 13.31 -2.03 3.06
C CYS A 293 14.04 -3.03 2.14
N PRO A 294 15.32 -2.80 1.83
CA PRO A 294 16.14 -3.80 1.16
C PRO A 294 16.26 -5.05 2.04
N GLY A 295 16.27 -6.22 1.41
CA GLY A 295 16.57 -7.48 2.08
C GLY A 295 18.05 -7.51 2.52
N SER A 296 18.31 -8.13 3.67
CA SER A 296 19.66 -8.44 4.12
C SER A 296 19.89 -9.94 3.85
N HIS A 297 20.49 -10.26 2.70
CA HIS A 297 20.95 -11.60 2.37
C HIS A 297 22.47 -11.55 2.27
N GLU A 298 23.11 -11.80 3.40
CA GLU A 298 24.55 -11.86 3.52
C GLU A 298 24.96 -13.25 4.02
N SER A 299 25.95 -13.85 3.40
CA SER A 299 26.52 -15.13 3.80
C SER A 299 28.03 -15.04 3.64
N ALA A 300 28.77 -15.32 4.71
CA ALA A 300 30.23 -15.24 4.74
C ALA A 300 30.79 -13.90 4.22
N GLY A 301 30.24 -12.77 4.66
CA GLY A 301 30.64 -11.41 4.25
C GLY A 301 30.24 -11.02 2.81
N LYS A 302 29.64 -11.93 2.03
CA LYS A 302 29.20 -11.64 0.65
C LYS A 302 27.70 -11.34 0.61
N ARG A 303 27.34 -10.13 0.16
CA ARG A 303 25.95 -9.71 -0.03
C ARG A 303 25.40 -10.31 -1.33
N LYS A 304 24.46 -11.26 -1.22
CA LYS A 304 23.90 -11.98 -2.38
C LYS A 304 22.88 -11.14 -3.16
N THR A 305 21.99 -10.40 -2.48
CA THR A 305 20.98 -9.55 -3.13
C THR A 305 20.54 -8.40 -2.23
N ALA A 306 20.26 -7.25 -2.85
CA ALA A 306 19.67 -6.08 -2.20
C ALA A 306 18.19 -5.86 -2.62
N ALA A 307 17.53 -6.88 -3.17
CA ALA A 307 16.12 -6.79 -3.53
C ALA A 307 15.27 -6.53 -2.28
N ALA A 308 14.22 -5.72 -2.41
CA ALA A 308 13.28 -5.48 -1.32
C ALA A 308 12.57 -6.79 -0.92
N ARG A 309 12.34 -6.98 0.37
CA ARG A 309 11.61 -8.14 0.90
C ARG A 309 10.18 -8.16 0.38
N LYS A 310 9.59 -9.35 0.30
CA LYS A 310 8.14 -9.49 0.13
C LYS A 310 7.47 -8.95 1.40
N GLY A 311 6.56 -8.00 1.24
CA GLY A 311 5.80 -7.38 2.32
C GLY A 311 4.37 -7.13 1.88
N ASN A 312 3.69 -6.16 2.51
CA ASN A 312 2.34 -5.79 2.11
C ASN A 312 2.34 -5.13 0.72
N MET A 313 1.95 -5.92 -0.28
CA MET A 313 1.99 -5.50 -1.69
C MET A 313 1.00 -4.37 -1.98
N HIS A 314 -0.14 -4.33 -1.29
CA HIS A 314 -1.15 -3.28 -1.50
C HIS A 314 -0.63 -1.93 -1.04
N LEU A 315 -0.12 -1.85 0.19
CA LEU A 315 0.48 -0.63 0.72
C LEU A 315 1.70 -0.19 -0.09
N ARG A 316 2.61 -1.12 -0.40
CA ARG A 316 3.81 -0.82 -1.18
C ARG A 316 3.48 -0.22 -2.53
N THR A 317 2.53 -0.80 -3.27
CA THR A 317 2.19 -0.31 -4.61
C THR A 317 1.56 1.07 -4.54
N MET A 318 0.67 1.31 -3.56
CA MET A 318 0.07 2.62 -3.36
C MET A 318 1.12 3.70 -3.03
N LEU A 319 2.03 3.42 -2.12
CA LEU A 319 3.08 4.36 -1.75
C LEU A 319 4.08 4.63 -2.89
N VAL A 320 4.39 3.62 -3.72
CA VAL A 320 5.22 3.83 -4.91
C VAL A 320 4.50 4.69 -5.95
N ALA A 321 3.20 4.53 -6.11
CA ALA A 321 2.40 5.40 -6.96
C ALA A 321 2.37 6.84 -6.40
N ALA A 322 2.15 7.01 -5.10
CA ALA A 322 2.17 8.30 -4.41
C ALA A 322 3.53 9.02 -4.47
N ALA A 323 4.63 8.29 -4.62
CA ALA A 323 5.95 8.87 -4.75
C ALA A 323 6.09 9.73 -6.02
N MET A 324 5.38 9.43 -7.11
CA MET A 324 5.50 10.17 -8.37
C MET A 324 4.91 11.58 -8.31
N PRO A 325 3.70 11.82 -7.78
CA PRO A 325 3.23 13.18 -7.52
C PRO A 325 4.06 13.89 -6.43
N ALA A 326 4.50 13.18 -5.39
CA ALA A 326 5.32 13.76 -4.33
C ALA A 326 6.60 14.43 -4.85
N VAL A 327 7.29 13.82 -5.82
CA VAL A 327 8.52 14.38 -6.39
C VAL A 327 8.29 15.55 -7.35
N ARG A 328 7.03 15.86 -7.71
CA ARG A 328 6.70 17.05 -8.51
C ARG A 328 6.58 18.32 -7.67
N THR A 329 6.45 18.19 -6.36
CA THR A 329 6.38 19.35 -5.45
C THR A 329 7.70 20.10 -5.47
N LYS A 330 7.65 21.38 -5.88
CA LYS A 330 8.83 22.26 -5.99
C LYS A 330 9.38 22.54 -4.59
N GLY A 331 10.71 22.64 -4.47
CA GLY A 331 11.38 22.98 -3.22
C GLY A 331 11.34 21.89 -2.14
N SER A 332 10.77 20.72 -2.43
CA SER A 332 10.57 19.66 -1.43
C SER A 332 11.78 18.74 -1.28
N TYR A 333 11.96 18.22 -0.05
CA TYR A 333 12.92 17.18 0.27
C TYR A 333 12.75 15.93 -0.62
N PHE A 334 11.50 15.52 -0.92
CA PHE A 334 11.23 14.34 -1.73
C PHE A 334 11.76 14.49 -3.16
N LYS A 335 11.60 15.68 -3.75
CA LYS A 335 12.10 15.98 -5.09
C LYS A 335 13.63 15.91 -5.13
N ASP A 336 14.33 16.60 -4.25
CA ASP A 336 15.80 16.59 -4.21
C ASP A 336 16.35 15.19 -3.99
N LYS A 337 15.84 14.48 -2.98
CA LYS A 337 16.23 13.10 -2.70
C LYS A 337 16.00 12.16 -3.87
N TYR A 338 14.86 12.27 -4.55
CA TYR A 338 14.55 11.44 -5.71
C TYR A 338 15.56 11.60 -6.83
N TYR A 339 15.84 12.84 -7.23
CA TYR A 339 16.75 13.10 -8.35
C TYR A 339 18.19 12.69 -8.04
N ARG A 340 18.67 12.90 -6.82
CA ARG A 340 19.98 12.40 -6.36
C ARG A 340 20.06 10.86 -6.40
N LEU A 341 18.99 10.17 -6.01
CA LEU A 341 18.94 8.71 -6.07
C LEU A 341 18.77 8.20 -7.49
N LYS A 342 17.92 8.84 -8.30
CA LYS A 342 17.68 8.48 -9.70
C LYS A 342 18.96 8.47 -10.53
N ALA A 343 19.82 9.48 -10.36
CA ALA A 343 21.10 9.58 -11.05
C ALA A 343 22.05 8.38 -10.75
N ARG A 344 21.97 7.78 -9.53
CA ARG A 344 22.87 6.71 -9.08
C ARG A 344 22.27 5.31 -9.16
N ARG A 345 20.95 5.18 -9.00
CA ARG A 345 20.26 3.89 -8.76
C ARG A 345 19.11 3.62 -9.72
N GLY A 346 18.78 4.58 -10.59
CA GLY A 346 17.65 4.52 -11.52
C GLY A 346 16.31 4.91 -10.90
N ALA A 347 15.31 5.18 -11.75
CA ALA A 347 14.02 5.76 -11.37
C ALA A 347 13.20 4.88 -10.42
N MET A 348 13.10 3.58 -10.69
CA MET A 348 12.30 2.66 -9.87
C MET A 348 12.81 2.54 -8.43
N ARG A 349 14.14 2.42 -8.25
CA ARG A 349 14.73 2.36 -6.91
C ARG A 349 14.58 3.68 -6.16
N ALA A 350 14.68 4.80 -6.87
CA ALA A 350 14.43 6.12 -6.30
C ALA A 350 12.96 6.27 -5.85
N ALA A 351 11.98 5.85 -6.66
CA ALA A 351 10.57 5.87 -6.29
C ALA A 351 10.27 5.03 -5.03
N VAL A 352 10.82 3.82 -4.92
CA VAL A 352 10.70 2.98 -3.72
C VAL A 352 11.33 3.67 -2.49
N ALA A 353 12.43 4.38 -2.65
CA ALA A 353 13.04 5.12 -1.55
C ALA A 353 12.19 6.32 -1.10
N ILE A 354 11.50 6.99 -2.02
CA ILE A 354 10.53 8.04 -1.65
C ILE A 354 9.30 7.43 -0.99
N ALA A 355 8.75 6.33 -1.51
CA ALA A 355 7.67 5.59 -0.88
C ALA A 355 7.99 5.20 0.57
N HIS A 356 9.23 4.74 0.83
CA HIS A 356 9.72 4.50 2.19
C HIS A 356 9.70 5.78 3.04
N LYS A 357 10.09 6.94 2.48
CA LYS A 357 10.09 8.21 3.23
C LYS A 357 8.68 8.73 3.52
N ILE A 358 7.73 8.54 2.59
CA ILE A 358 6.30 8.82 2.82
C ILE A 358 5.80 7.97 4.01
N LEU A 359 6.11 6.67 4.03
CA LEU A 359 5.71 5.80 5.14
C LEU A 359 6.34 6.21 6.48
N VAL A 360 7.61 6.63 6.46
CA VAL A 360 8.30 7.15 7.67
C VAL A 360 7.64 8.42 8.18
N ALA A 361 7.27 9.35 7.29
CA ALA A 361 6.55 10.56 7.66
C ALA A 361 5.19 10.21 8.28
N ALA A 362 4.40 9.37 7.61
CA ALA A 362 3.10 8.90 8.11
C ALA A 362 3.21 8.25 9.51
N TYR A 363 4.21 7.39 9.72
CA TYR A 363 4.46 6.78 11.04
C TYR A 363 4.66 7.83 12.13
N HIS A 364 5.55 8.80 11.91
CA HIS A 364 5.84 9.81 12.94
C HIS A 364 4.69 10.78 13.16
N MET A 365 3.94 11.14 12.10
CA MET A 365 2.77 11.99 12.21
C MET A 365 1.65 11.31 13.03
N LEU A 366 1.37 10.04 12.75
CA LEU A 366 0.37 9.26 13.49
C LEU A 366 0.81 9.00 14.94
N ALA A 367 2.08 8.61 15.15
CA ALA A 367 2.59 8.30 16.48
C ALA A 367 2.64 9.52 17.43
N ARG A 368 2.90 10.71 16.89
CA ARG A 368 3.08 11.93 17.68
C ARG A 368 1.94 12.93 17.54
N ARG A 369 0.98 12.68 16.62
CA ARG A 369 -0.12 13.59 16.26
C ARG A 369 0.37 14.99 15.88
N VAL A 370 1.37 15.06 15.01
CA VAL A 370 1.98 16.31 14.55
C VAL A 370 1.78 16.48 13.04
N ASP A 371 1.73 17.74 12.60
CA ASP A 371 1.62 18.10 11.20
C ASP A 371 2.87 17.74 10.39
N TYR A 372 2.68 17.58 9.06
CA TYR A 372 3.79 17.36 8.15
C TYR A 372 4.67 18.61 8.06
N ARG A 373 5.97 18.39 8.23
CA ARG A 373 6.98 19.43 8.03
C ARG A 373 7.96 19.00 6.95
N ASP A 374 7.97 19.71 5.82
CA ASP A 374 8.96 19.44 4.76
C ASP A 374 10.36 19.91 5.21
N LEU A 375 11.34 19.06 4.97
CA LEU A 375 12.74 19.37 5.31
C LEU A 375 13.39 20.34 4.32
N GLY A 376 12.74 20.56 3.16
CA GLY A 376 13.22 21.42 2.09
C GLY A 376 14.31 20.80 1.21
N GLU A 377 14.50 21.38 0.04
CA GLU A 377 15.46 20.87 -0.97
C GLU A 377 16.93 20.99 -0.55
N ALA A 378 17.26 21.97 0.30
CA ALA A 378 18.63 22.17 0.78
C ALA A 378 19.01 21.23 1.94
N TYR A 379 18.07 20.44 2.48
CA TYR A 379 18.30 19.63 3.66
C TYR A 379 19.46 18.62 3.50
N LEU A 380 19.53 17.94 2.37
CA LEU A 380 20.59 16.95 2.12
C LEU A 380 21.97 17.58 1.94
N ASP A 381 22.03 18.83 1.49
CA ASP A 381 23.30 19.59 1.41
C ASP A 381 23.78 20.04 2.78
N ARG A 382 22.85 20.42 3.68
CA ARG A 382 23.17 20.83 5.06
C ARG A 382 23.67 19.68 5.93
N ILE A 383 23.16 18.46 5.75
CA ILE A 383 23.59 17.29 6.54
C ILE A 383 25.06 16.99 6.37
N ASP A 384 25.60 17.16 5.16
CA ASP A 384 27.01 16.87 4.87
C ASP A 384 27.56 17.98 3.94
N GLN A 385 27.62 19.18 4.50
CA GLN A 385 28.03 20.37 3.76
C GLN A 385 29.45 20.22 3.21
N THR A 386 30.37 19.73 4.03
CA THR A 386 31.78 19.55 3.62
C THR A 386 31.90 18.64 2.41
N ARG A 387 31.22 17.51 2.43
CA ARG A 387 31.20 16.56 1.30
C ARG A 387 30.52 17.12 0.08
N THR A 388 29.42 17.88 0.26
CA THR A 388 28.70 18.55 -0.83
C THR A 388 29.59 19.56 -1.53
N VAL A 389 30.25 20.43 -0.78
CA VAL A 389 31.20 21.42 -1.27
C VAL A 389 32.36 20.76 -2.01
N ALA A 390 32.98 19.74 -1.43
CA ALA A 390 34.07 19.00 -2.07
C ALA A 390 33.66 18.34 -3.40
N ASN A 391 32.43 17.78 -3.47
CA ASN A 391 31.91 17.18 -4.69
C ASN A 391 31.62 18.22 -5.77
N LEU A 392 31.04 19.38 -5.41
CA LEU A 392 30.78 20.48 -6.33
C LEU A 392 32.09 21.06 -6.88
N LYS A 393 33.07 21.32 -6.01
CA LYS A 393 34.42 21.78 -6.40
C LYS A 393 35.02 20.84 -7.44
N ARG A 394 35.12 19.54 -7.12
CA ARG A 394 35.66 18.52 -8.03
C ARG A 394 34.92 18.44 -9.36
N ARG A 395 33.59 18.70 -9.36
CA ARG A 395 32.80 18.69 -10.57
C ARG A 395 33.12 19.88 -11.48
N ILE A 396 33.34 21.08 -10.92
CA ILE A 396 33.69 22.28 -11.65
C ILE A 396 35.15 22.16 -12.16
N GLU A 397 36.06 21.64 -11.35
CA GLU A 397 37.46 21.39 -11.76
C GLU A 397 37.56 20.45 -12.96
N ARG A 398 36.70 19.42 -13.04
CA ARG A 398 36.63 18.51 -14.22
C ARG A 398 36.17 19.20 -15.51
N LEU A 399 35.51 20.37 -15.42
CA LEU A 399 35.15 21.17 -16.55
C LEU A 399 36.27 22.14 -16.99
N GLY A 400 37.47 22.07 -16.40
CA GLY A 400 38.62 22.88 -16.72
C GLY A 400 38.74 24.18 -15.93
N TYR A 401 37.98 24.38 -14.87
CA TYR A 401 38.03 25.60 -14.06
C TYR A 401 38.84 25.39 -12.78
N VAL A 402 39.56 26.45 -12.35
CA VAL A 402 40.18 26.51 -11.02
C VAL A 402 39.14 27.10 -10.05
N VAL A 403 38.88 26.38 -8.92
CA VAL A 403 37.84 26.78 -7.97
C VAL A 403 38.46 27.08 -6.61
N SER A 404 38.31 28.34 -6.16
CA SER A 404 38.59 28.75 -4.78
C SER A 404 37.25 28.94 -4.06
N ILE A 405 37.10 28.37 -2.87
CA ILE A 405 35.85 28.42 -2.06
C ILE A 405 36.20 29.04 -0.72
N MET A 406 35.52 30.14 -0.41
CA MET A 406 35.60 30.79 0.92
C MET A 406 34.23 30.72 1.58
N PRO A 407 34.14 30.45 2.90
CA PRO A 407 32.88 30.55 3.62
C PRO A 407 32.31 31.98 3.53
N LYS A 408 31.00 32.09 3.31
CA LYS A 408 30.33 33.40 3.42
C LYS A 408 30.43 33.86 4.88
N ALA A 409 30.82 35.10 5.12
CA ALA A 409 30.78 35.67 6.45
C ALA A 409 29.35 35.54 7.04
N PRO A 410 29.20 35.26 8.35
CA PRO A 410 27.89 35.23 8.98
C PRO A 410 27.20 36.57 8.75
N GLU A 411 25.95 36.54 8.27
CA GLU A 411 25.14 37.75 8.23
C GLU A 411 24.91 38.24 9.64
N PRO A 412 25.05 39.54 9.91
CA PRO A 412 24.77 40.07 11.27
C PRO A 412 23.31 39.71 11.60
N ASP A 413 23.10 39.18 12.83
CA ASP A 413 21.78 38.91 13.37
C ASP A 413 20.92 40.18 13.29
N THR A 414 19.96 40.21 12.39
CA THR A 414 18.99 41.31 12.27
C THR A 414 17.76 41.07 13.16
N ASP A 415 17.88 40.27 14.19
CA ASP A 415 16.84 40.23 15.22
C ASP A 415 16.93 41.52 16.05
N PRO A 416 15.87 42.35 16.09
CA PRO A 416 15.85 43.50 16.97
C PRO A 416 15.91 43.00 18.42
N PRO A 417 16.65 43.71 19.33
CA PRO A 417 16.76 43.30 20.69
C PRO A 417 15.35 43.22 21.31
N LEU A 418 15.01 42.05 21.86
CA LEU A 418 13.82 41.89 22.71
C LEU A 418 13.86 42.96 23.80
N ALA A 419 13.03 44.00 23.64
CA ALA A 419 12.83 45.01 24.65
C ALA A 419 12.38 44.31 25.93
N ALA A 420 13.22 44.40 26.95
CA ALA A 420 12.87 44.00 28.30
C ALA A 420 11.65 44.80 28.73
N ALA A 421 10.51 44.17 28.83
CA ALA A 421 9.34 44.71 29.48
C ALA A 421 9.49 44.44 31.00
N ALA A 422 9.63 45.54 31.74
CA ALA A 422 9.59 45.58 33.18
C ALA A 422 8.20 45.21 33.70
#